data_01d7b0e33d328e14e3d032ade0c66d39
#
_entry.id   01d7b0e33d328e14e3d032ade0c66d39
#
_cell.length_a   1.000
_cell.length_b   1.000
_cell.length_c   1.000
_cell.angle_alpha   90.00
_cell.angle_beta   90.00
_cell.angle_gamma   90.00
#
_symmetry.space_group_name_H-M   'P 1'
#
loop_
_entity.id
_entity.type
_entity.pdbx_description
1 polymer ?
#
loop_
_entity_poly.entity_id
_entity_poly.type
_entity_poly.pdbx_seq_one_letter_code
_entity_poly.pdbx_strand_id
1 'polypeptide(L)'
;KETYFFPETHEKELLPEKLVLRYVSYRNRQFYRDTINLPVDTIKRWVDHIVRGRKAMDIYCRGRDVQGITFLVGIANDGNILVWLKGEGAEHLVIRARIQPVIPTRDDTYYDGEVLTADAYIKNRFSGLDDSLKARVDAGREAKVHYRDSL
;
A
#
# COMPACT_ATOMS: atom_id res chain seq x y z
N LYS A 1 3.42 4.29 -4.04
CA LYS A 1 2.46 3.27 -4.45
C LYS A 1 3.17 1.92 -4.46
N GLU A 2 2.73 1.00 -3.64
CA GLU A 2 3.18 -0.38 -3.69
C GLU A 2 2.21 -1.18 -4.56
N THR A 3 2.77 -1.92 -5.49
CA THR A 3 1.99 -2.79 -6.37
C THR A 3 2.20 -4.22 -5.91
N TYR A 4 1.11 -4.87 -5.52
CA TYR A 4 1.13 -6.27 -5.17
C TYR A 4 0.68 -7.08 -6.37
N PHE A 5 1.52 -8.01 -6.77
CA PHE A 5 1.18 -8.97 -7.82
C PHE A 5 0.59 -10.20 -7.15
N PHE A 6 -0.48 -10.71 -7.68
CA PHE A 6 -0.88 -12.06 -7.35
C PHE A 6 0.23 -13.00 -7.83
N PRO A 7 0.93 -13.66 -6.93
CA PRO A 7 2.19 -14.30 -7.29
C PRO A 7 2.02 -15.44 -8.26
N GLU A 8 0.85 -15.95 -8.49
CA GLU A 8 0.61 -17.00 -9.46
C GLU A 8 -0.84 -17.23 -9.76
N THR A 9 -1.07 -17.32 -11.01
CA THR A 9 -2.23 -17.86 -11.66
C THR A 9 -2.33 -19.38 -11.45
N HIS A 10 -2.45 -19.82 -10.21
CA HIS A 10 -3.05 -21.11 -10.00
C HIS A 10 -4.55 -20.89 -10.02
N GLU A 11 -5.24 -21.59 -10.89
CA GLU A 11 -6.70 -21.53 -11.11
C GLU A 11 -7.54 -21.72 -9.83
N LYS A 12 -6.89 -21.91 -8.68
CA LYS A 12 -7.50 -22.19 -7.36
C LYS A 12 -7.00 -21.29 -6.23
N GLU A 13 -6.34 -20.18 -6.53
CA GLU A 13 -5.93 -19.27 -5.48
C GLU A 13 -7.13 -18.56 -4.87
N LEU A 14 -7.16 -18.53 -3.54
CA LEU A 14 -8.14 -17.77 -2.81
C LEU A 14 -7.85 -16.28 -3.00
N LEU A 15 -8.90 -15.52 -3.21
CA LEU A 15 -8.79 -14.06 -3.20
C LEU A 15 -8.37 -13.58 -1.81
N PRO A 16 -7.55 -12.52 -1.72
CA PRO A 16 -7.12 -12.02 -0.43
C PRO A 16 -8.31 -11.46 0.36
N GLU A 17 -8.37 -11.84 1.63
CA GLU A 17 -9.43 -11.41 2.55
C GLU A 17 -9.00 -10.27 3.45
N LYS A 18 -7.69 -10.10 3.61
CA LYS A 18 -7.11 -9.12 4.53
C LYS A 18 -5.90 -8.44 3.91
N LEU A 19 -5.76 -7.17 4.24
CA LEU A 19 -4.56 -6.38 3.97
C LEU A 19 -3.89 -6.04 5.30
N VAL A 20 -2.69 -6.54 5.50
CA VAL A 20 -1.86 -6.21 6.67
C VAL A 20 -0.94 -5.06 6.32
N LEU A 21 -1.02 -3.99 7.08
CA LEU A 21 -0.23 -2.78 6.88
C LEU A 21 0.65 -2.52 8.08
N ARG A 22 1.90 -2.16 7.80
CA ARG A 22 2.87 -1.70 8.78
C ARG A 22 3.80 -0.71 8.11
N TYR A 23 3.76 0.53 8.54
CA TYR A 23 4.61 1.57 7.98
C TYR A 23 4.82 2.73 8.93
N VAL A 24 5.79 3.56 8.63
CA VAL A 24 6.03 4.84 9.29
C VAL A 24 5.84 5.98 8.29
N SER A 25 5.13 7.01 8.71
CA SER A 25 4.98 8.24 7.95
C SER A 25 6.03 9.26 8.40
N TYR A 26 6.94 9.59 7.52
CA TYR A 26 7.96 10.62 7.81
C TYR A 26 7.35 12.03 7.93
N ARG A 27 6.24 12.25 7.28
CA ARG A 27 5.57 13.54 7.25
C ARG A 27 5.01 13.94 8.60
N ASN A 28 4.23 13.06 9.23
CA ASN A 28 3.63 13.30 10.53
C ASN A 28 4.32 12.59 11.68
N ARG A 29 5.42 11.87 11.39
CA ARG A 29 6.21 11.11 12.36
C ARG A 29 5.39 10.11 13.19
N GLN A 30 4.45 9.45 12.52
CA GLN A 30 3.58 8.47 13.13
C GLN A 30 3.86 7.06 12.61
N PHE A 31 3.66 6.09 13.48
CA PHE A 31 3.69 4.68 13.14
C PHE A 31 2.28 4.18 12.94
N TYR A 32 2.10 3.36 11.91
CA TYR A 32 0.84 2.74 11.58
C TYR A 32 1.01 1.24 11.49
N ARG A 33 0.07 0.52 12.08
CA ARG A 33 -0.04 -0.93 11.98
C ARG A 33 -1.50 -1.30 12.14
N ASP A 34 -2.05 -1.93 11.13
CA ASP A 34 -3.42 -2.38 11.15
C ASP A 34 -3.64 -3.51 10.17
N THR A 35 -4.73 -4.22 10.35
CA THR A 35 -5.23 -5.22 9.42
C THR A 35 -6.59 -4.78 8.94
N ILE A 36 -6.73 -4.60 7.62
CA ILE A 36 -7.96 -4.19 6.97
C ILE A 36 -8.61 -5.41 6.36
N ASN A 37 -9.89 -5.64 6.68
CA ASN A 37 -10.69 -6.64 5.99
C ASN A 37 -11.03 -6.15 4.59
N LEU A 38 -10.75 -6.98 3.60
CA LEU A 38 -11.06 -6.67 2.21
C LEU A 38 -12.45 -7.19 1.84
N PRO A 39 -13.20 -6.47 0.99
CA PRO A 39 -14.53 -6.88 0.57
C PRO A 39 -14.42 -7.97 -0.51
N VAL A 40 -14.33 -9.23 -0.10
CA VAL A 40 -14.07 -10.38 -0.98
C VAL A 40 -15.10 -10.49 -2.11
N ASP A 41 -16.38 -10.31 -1.83
CA ASP A 41 -17.43 -10.38 -2.85
C ASP A 41 -17.31 -9.27 -3.90
N THR A 42 -16.95 -8.06 -3.47
CA THR A 42 -16.69 -6.94 -4.38
C THR A 42 -15.45 -7.21 -5.23
N ILE A 43 -14.38 -7.71 -4.63
CA ILE A 43 -13.15 -8.08 -5.32
C ILE A 43 -13.46 -9.14 -6.39
N LYS A 44 -14.20 -10.18 -6.02
CA LYS A 44 -14.58 -11.25 -6.94
C LYS A 44 -15.37 -10.73 -8.13
N ARG A 45 -16.33 -9.85 -7.92
CA ARG A 45 -17.10 -9.24 -9.00
C ARG A 45 -16.22 -8.45 -9.97
N TRP A 46 -15.28 -7.66 -9.45
CA TRP A 46 -14.36 -6.90 -10.31
C TRP A 46 -13.33 -7.78 -11.01
N VAL A 47 -12.84 -8.82 -10.36
CA VAL A 47 -11.97 -9.83 -10.99
C VAL A 47 -12.71 -10.49 -12.16
N ASP A 48 -13.93 -10.96 -11.94
CA ASP A 48 -14.74 -11.56 -12.97
C ASP A 48 -15.02 -10.60 -14.13
N HIS A 49 -15.28 -9.33 -13.82
CA HIS A 49 -15.49 -8.29 -14.82
C HIS A 49 -14.25 -8.03 -15.69
N ILE A 50 -13.08 -7.94 -15.05
CA ILE A 50 -11.81 -7.74 -15.75
C ILE A 50 -11.47 -8.93 -16.63
N VAL A 51 -11.64 -10.15 -16.13
CA VAL A 51 -11.37 -11.39 -16.88
C VAL A 51 -12.31 -11.54 -18.07
N ARG A 52 -13.61 -11.34 -17.87
CA ARG A 52 -14.61 -11.40 -18.95
C ARG A 52 -14.39 -10.32 -20.00
N GLY A 53 -13.96 -9.12 -19.59
CA GLY A 53 -13.61 -8.02 -20.49
C GLY A 53 -12.26 -8.18 -21.18
N ARG A 54 -11.54 -9.29 -20.94
CA ARG A 54 -10.18 -9.54 -21.45
C ARG A 54 -9.20 -8.41 -21.14
N LYS A 55 -9.31 -7.86 -19.95
CA LYS A 55 -8.47 -6.76 -19.45
C LYS A 55 -7.48 -7.19 -18.36
N ALA A 56 -7.18 -8.47 -18.27
CA ALA A 56 -6.06 -8.95 -17.47
C ALA A 56 -4.74 -8.44 -18.07
N MET A 57 -3.79 -8.14 -17.21
CA MET A 57 -2.49 -7.60 -17.61
C MET A 57 -1.51 -8.72 -17.90
N ASP A 58 -0.58 -8.47 -18.81
CA ASP A 58 0.60 -9.30 -18.95
C ASP A 58 1.54 -8.99 -17.77
N ILE A 59 1.76 -9.99 -16.94
CA ILE A 59 2.63 -9.92 -15.78
C ILE A 59 3.78 -10.88 -15.96
N TYR A 60 5.01 -10.35 -15.88
CA TYR A 60 6.19 -11.20 -15.91
C TYR A 60 6.37 -11.88 -14.56
N CYS A 61 6.24 -13.20 -14.55
CA CYS A 61 6.37 -14.00 -13.36
C CYS A 61 7.16 -15.27 -13.62
N ARG A 62 8.21 -15.50 -12.83
CA ARG A 62 9.05 -16.71 -12.92
C ARG A 62 9.55 -17.04 -14.34
N GLY A 63 10.01 -16.01 -15.07
CA GLY A 63 10.59 -16.20 -16.38
C GLY A 63 9.60 -16.32 -17.54
N ARG A 64 8.32 -16.04 -17.31
CA ARG A 64 7.28 -16.05 -18.35
C ARG A 64 6.24 -14.96 -18.13
N ASP A 65 5.58 -14.58 -19.21
CA ASP A 65 4.41 -13.72 -19.14
C ASP A 65 3.17 -14.55 -18.77
N VAL A 66 2.42 -14.07 -17.81
CA VAL A 66 1.14 -14.64 -17.36
C VAL A 66 0.07 -13.57 -17.33
N GLN A 67 -1.18 -13.96 -17.55
CA GLN A 67 -2.31 -13.07 -17.40
C GLN A 67 -2.64 -12.92 -15.93
N GLY A 68 -2.78 -11.68 -15.46
CA GLY A 68 -3.03 -11.42 -14.05
C GLY A 68 -3.71 -10.08 -13.79
N ILE A 69 -4.06 -9.90 -12.53
CA ILE A 69 -4.66 -8.70 -12.01
C ILE A 69 -3.79 -8.22 -10.85
N THR A 70 -3.61 -6.92 -10.73
CA THR A 70 -2.76 -6.31 -9.71
C THR A 70 -3.62 -5.60 -8.67
N PHE A 71 -3.26 -5.77 -7.39
CA PHE A 71 -3.70 -4.86 -6.35
C PHE A 71 -2.77 -3.67 -6.27
N LEU A 72 -3.35 -2.49 -6.30
CA LEU A 72 -2.64 -1.25 -6.07
C LEU A 72 -3.06 -0.69 -4.71
N VAL A 73 -2.10 -0.54 -3.80
CA VAL A 73 -2.34 0.04 -2.49
C VAL A 73 -1.78 1.46 -2.47
N GLY A 74 -2.65 2.43 -2.27
CA GLY A 74 -2.29 3.81 -2.05
C GLY A 74 -2.29 4.14 -0.57
N ILE A 75 -1.17 4.64 -0.09
CA ILE A 75 -1.03 5.15 1.28
C ILE A 75 -0.95 6.67 1.18
N ALA A 76 -1.91 7.33 1.78
CA ALA A 76 -1.97 8.78 1.84
C ALA A 76 -1.76 9.28 3.27
N ASN A 77 -1.74 10.58 3.45
CA ASN A 77 -1.52 11.17 4.77
C ASN A 77 -2.62 10.78 5.77
N ASP A 78 -2.27 10.84 7.04
CA ASP A 78 -3.18 10.64 8.16
C ASP A 78 -3.85 9.27 8.21
N GLY A 79 -3.15 8.24 7.72
CA GLY A 79 -3.64 6.87 7.75
C GLY A 79 -4.67 6.52 6.69
N ASN A 80 -4.84 7.34 5.67
CA ASN A 80 -5.75 7.06 4.56
C ASN A 80 -5.19 5.99 3.64
N ILE A 81 -5.97 4.95 3.42
CA ILE A 81 -5.60 3.79 2.61
C ILE A 81 -6.63 3.63 1.49
N LEU A 82 -6.13 3.44 0.29
CA LEU A 82 -6.93 3.18 -0.89
C LEU A 82 -6.44 1.90 -1.55
N VAL A 83 -7.34 1.03 -1.93
CA VAL A 83 -7.00 -0.21 -2.63
C VAL A 83 -7.78 -0.29 -3.92
N TRP A 84 -7.06 -0.51 -5.02
CA TRP A 84 -7.65 -0.73 -6.35
C TRP A 84 -7.29 -2.12 -6.87
N LEU A 85 -8.18 -2.63 -7.69
CA LEU A 85 -7.87 -3.70 -8.63
C LEU A 85 -7.55 -3.10 -9.98
N LYS A 86 -6.45 -3.55 -10.57
CA LYS A 86 -5.97 -3.03 -11.83
C LYS A 86 -5.76 -4.15 -12.86
N GLY A 87 -6.38 -3.98 -14.00
CA GLY A 87 -6.11 -4.70 -15.24
C GLY A 87 -5.58 -3.77 -16.31
N GLU A 88 -5.49 -4.24 -17.55
CA GLU A 88 -5.11 -3.42 -18.69
C GLU A 88 -6.23 -2.43 -19.04
N GLY A 89 -5.96 -1.14 -18.88
CA GLY A 89 -6.95 -0.10 -19.10
C GLY A 89 -8.17 -0.15 -18.18
N ALA A 90 -8.09 -0.89 -17.08
CA ALA A 90 -9.16 -1.03 -16.10
C ALA A 90 -8.60 -0.82 -14.68
N GLU A 91 -9.23 0.06 -13.92
CA GLU A 91 -8.85 0.35 -12.54
C GLU A 91 -10.11 0.57 -11.72
N HIS A 92 -10.30 -0.25 -10.69
CA HIS A 92 -11.50 -0.23 -9.86
C HIS A 92 -11.13 -0.06 -8.39
N LEU A 93 -11.67 0.97 -7.75
CA LEU A 93 -11.52 1.17 -6.32
C LEU A 93 -12.29 0.06 -5.59
N VAL A 94 -11.59 -0.66 -4.74
CA VAL A 94 -12.14 -1.78 -3.96
C VAL A 94 -12.52 -1.33 -2.57
N ILE A 95 -11.62 -0.58 -1.91
CA ILE A 95 -11.82 -0.11 -0.55
C ILE A 95 -11.13 1.22 -0.32
N ARG A 96 -11.77 2.02 0.50
CA ARG A 96 -11.23 3.24 1.10
C ARG A 96 -11.32 3.08 2.60
N ALA A 97 -10.20 3.19 3.28
CA ALA A 97 -10.14 3.04 4.73
C ALA A 97 -9.25 4.11 5.36
N ARG A 98 -9.45 4.34 6.64
CA ARG A 98 -8.57 5.16 7.45
C ARG A 98 -8.15 4.39 8.69
N ILE A 99 -6.85 4.26 8.89
CA ILE A 99 -6.28 3.64 10.07
C ILE A 99 -5.70 4.68 11.01
N GLN A 100 -5.67 4.36 12.30
CA GLN A 100 -5.15 5.25 13.33
C GLN A 100 -3.67 4.98 13.59
N PRO A 101 -2.90 6.01 13.96
CA PRO A 101 -1.53 5.81 14.40
C PRO A 101 -1.48 4.94 15.65
N VAL A 102 -0.40 4.21 15.80
CA VAL A 102 -0.13 3.34 16.94
C VAL A 102 1.12 3.77 17.67
N ILE A 103 1.21 3.44 18.96
CA ILE A 103 2.46 3.55 19.70
C ILE A 103 3.39 2.44 19.20
N PRO A 104 4.61 2.77 18.72
CA PRO A 104 5.51 1.78 18.19
C PRO A 104 5.95 0.78 19.27
N THR A 105 6.04 -0.48 18.89
CA THR A 105 6.63 -1.54 19.69
C THR A 105 8.14 -1.61 19.44
N ARG A 106 8.84 -2.44 20.23
CA ARG A 106 10.27 -2.69 20.03
C ARG A 106 10.59 -3.22 18.62
N ASP A 107 9.72 -4.03 18.07
CA ASP A 107 9.89 -4.57 16.71
C ASP A 107 9.74 -3.48 15.64
N ASP A 108 8.90 -2.49 15.87
CA ASP A 108 8.70 -1.38 14.94
C ASP A 108 9.93 -0.48 14.81
N THR A 109 10.74 -0.37 15.86
CA THR A 109 11.93 0.50 15.94
C THR A 109 13.25 -0.28 15.97
N TYR A 110 13.22 -1.59 15.77
CA TYR A 110 14.42 -2.41 15.65
C TYR A 110 15.15 -2.11 14.34
N TYR A 111 16.42 -1.77 14.45
CA TYR A 111 17.26 -1.47 13.30
C TYR A 111 18.72 -1.80 13.61
N ASP A 112 19.34 -2.56 12.72
CA ASP A 112 20.77 -2.90 12.76
C ASP A 112 21.26 -3.44 14.13
N GLY A 113 20.47 -4.35 14.69
CA GLY A 113 20.80 -5.01 15.96
C GLY A 113 20.37 -4.28 17.22
N GLU A 114 19.76 -3.11 17.11
CA GLU A 114 19.35 -2.28 18.24
C GLU A 114 17.87 -1.90 18.18
N VAL A 115 17.29 -1.69 19.36
CA VAL A 115 15.98 -1.08 19.51
C VAL A 115 16.17 0.41 19.72
N LEU A 116 15.77 1.21 18.75
CA LEU A 116 15.85 2.66 18.79
C LEU A 116 14.61 3.26 19.47
N THR A 117 14.72 4.51 19.92
CA THR A 117 13.55 5.32 20.21
C THR A 117 12.79 5.63 18.93
N ALA A 118 11.50 5.97 19.03
CA ALA A 118 10.71 6.33 17.84
C ALA A 118 11.35 7.47 17.05
N ASP A 119 11.78 8.53 17.72
CA ASP A 119 12.42 9.68 17.09
C ASP A 119 13.76 9.32 16.44
N ALA A 120 14.58 8.53 17.11
CA ALA A 120 15.87 8.08 16.57
C ALA A 120 15.67 7.19 15.34
N TYR A 121 14.70 6.29 15.37
CA TYR A 121 14.35 5.45 14.24
C TYR A 121 13.92 6.27 13.02
N ILE A 122 12.98 7.19 13.20
CA ILE A 122 12.48 8.04 12.13
C ILE A 122 13.62 8.91 11.55
N LYS A 123 14.43 9.51 12.41
CA LYS A 123 15.58 10.32 11.99
C LYS A 123 16.58 9.49 11.18
N ASN A 124 16.90 8.30 11.63
CA ASN A 124 17.84 7.41 10.97
C ASN A 124 17.31 7.00 9.57
N ARG A 125 16.06 6.54 9.51
CA ARG A 125 15.44 6.13 8.25
C ARG A 125 15.26 7.30 7.28
N PHE A 126 14.89 8.46 7.78
CA PHE A 126 14.77 9.68 6.99
C PHE A 126 16.11 10.11 6.40
N SER A 127 17.20 10.01 7.15
CA SER A 127 18.54 10.35 6.67
C SER A 127 19.02 9.50 5.50
N GLY A 128 18.48 8.31 5.35
CA GLY A 128 18.76 7.42 4.22
C GLY A 128 18.03 7.76 2.91
N LEU A 129 17.10 8.72 2.95
CA LEU A 129 16.42 9.20 1.74
C LEU A 129 17.33 10.11 0.92
N ASP A 130 17.10 10.17 -0.40
CA ASP A 130 17.76 11.17 -1.22
C ASP A 130 17.30 12.60 -0.89
N ASP A 131 18.09 13.60 -1.25
CA ASP A 131 17.84 14.99 -0.88
C ASP A 131 16.54 15.54 -1.50
N SER A 132 16.17 15.08 -2.68
CA SER A 132 14.92 15.46 -3.33
C SER A 132 13.71 14.95 -2.54
N LEU A 133 13.75 13.70 -2.07
CA LEU A 133 12.69 13.14 -1.23
C LEU A 133 12.60 13.82 0.13
N LYS A 134 13.76 14.12 0.76
CA LYS A 134 13.79 14.87 2.03
C LYS A 134 13.13 16.24 1.87
N ALA A 135 13.46 16.98 0.85
CA ALA A 135 12.89 18.30 0.56
C ALA A 135 11.37 18.21 0.35
N ARG A 136 10.89 17.21 -0.37
CA ARG A 136 9.45 17.00 -0.60
C ARG A 136 8.69 16.64 0.68
N VAL A 137 9.29 15.84 1.55
CA VAL A 137 8.69 15.50 2.85
C VAL A 137 8.63 16.72 3.75
N ASP A 138 9.69 17.51 3.83
CA ASP A 138 9.74 18.73 4.65
C ASP A 138 8.74 19.78 4.16
N ALA A 139 8.67 20.01 2.87
CA ALA A 139 7.65 20.89 2.27
C ALA A 139 6.22 20.38 2.55
N GLY A 140 6.02 19.07 2.52
CA GLY A 140 4.74 18.44 2.81
C GLY A 140 4.30 18.55 4.27
N ARG A 141 5.20 18.71 5.23
CA ARG A 141 4.84 18.90 6.65
C ARG A 141 4.13 20.23 6.90
N GLU A 142 4.50 21.25 6.15
CA GLU A 142 3.94 22.60 6.28
C GLU A 142 2.65 22.78 5.46
N ALA A 143 2.47 21.97 4.44
CA ALA A 143 1.31 22.05 3.57
C ALA A 143 0.07 21.40 4.21
N LYS A 144 -0.99 22.16 4.37
CA LYS A 144 -2.32 21.61 4.63
C LYS A 144 -2.83 20.97 3.33
N VAL A 145 -2.61 19.69 3.19
CA VAL A 145 -3.10 18.95 2.02
C VAL A 145 -4.54 18.53 2.29
N HIS A 146 -5.45 19.15 1.57
CA HIS A 146 -6.81 18.66 1.48
C HIS A 146 -6.87 17.63 0.36
N TYR A 147 -6.98 16.36 0.72
CA TYR A 147 -7.31 15.33 -0.25
C TYR A 147 -8.75 15.53 -0.68
N ARG A 148 -8.94 16.11 -1.86
CA ARG A 148 -10.23 16.04 -2.52
C ARG A 148 -10.40 14.60 -3.01
N ASP A 149 -11.56 14.05 -2.73
CA ASP A 149 -12.02 12.79 -3.28
C ASP A 149 -12.28 12.96 -4.79
N SER A 150 -11.22 13.17 -5.55
CA SER A 150 -11.30 13.15 -7.00
C SER A 150 -10.97 11.76 -7.49
N LEU A 151 -11.94 10.92 -7.48
CA LEU A 151 -12.00 9.71 -8.26
C LEU A 151 -13.23 9.78 -9.15
#